data_11fe9503c717c0c76a67e73aaed385b0
#
_entry.id   11fe9503c717c0c76a67e73aaed385b0
#
_cell.length_a   1.000
_cell.length_b   1.000
_cell.length_c   1.000
_cell.angle_alpha   90.00
_cell.angle_beta   90.00
_cell.angle_gamma   90.00
#
_symmetry.space_group_name_H-M   'P 1'
#
loop_
_entity.id
_entity.type
_entity.pdbx_description
1 polymer ?
#
loop_
_entity_poly.entity_id
_entity_poly.type
_entity_poly.pdbx_seq_one_letter_code
_entity_poly.pdbx_strand_id
1 'polypeptide(L)'
;MHSSYNDHSASDLTVKNAMDIAEKLGLRTLAFTEHVRRSSTWVPQYIQEIKLHSELSRINIITGFEAKILPDGSIDCLENYSRTYMIIASFHTFYPDKKIWMNALVKTVENPDVNIIGHLAPEQTFTLSIREIESLASKIVENEKVVEINAKYHRPPGDWILIFKDKGVKFRLGSDAHSPSEIGQFGRISDLISIAKDG
;
A
#
# COMPACT_ATOMS: atom_id res chain seq x y z
N MET A 1 1.24 -5.95 -3.90
CA MET A 1 2.50 -6.52 -4.40
C MET A 1 2.86 -5.96 -5.75
N HIS A 2 4.13 -6.02 -6.14
CA HIS A 2 4.64 -5.59 -7.43
C HIS A 2 4.73 -6.75 -8.45
N SER A 3 5.23 -6.46 -9.63
CA SER A 3 5.42 -7.41 -10.73
C SER A 3 6.67 -7.04 -11.54
N SER A 4 6.95 -7.79 -12.60
CA SER A 4 8.08 -7.53 -13.50
C SER A 4 7.97 -6.24 -14.34
N TYR A 5 6.88 -5.48 -14.19
CA TYR A 5 6.76 -4.12 -14.74
C TYR A 5 7.60 -3.09 -13.99
N ASN A 6 8.05 -3.43 -12.79
CA ASN A 6 8.93 -2.61 -11.97
C ASN A 6 10.38 -3.08 -12.14
N ASP A 7 11.31 -2.16 -12.38
CA ASP A 7 12.74 -2.41 -12.52
C ASP A 7 13.44 -2.88 -11.22
N HIS A 8 12.76 -2.76 -10.08
CA HIS A 8 13.22 -3.24 -8.76
C HIS A 8 12.73 -4.65 -8.43
N SER A 9 11.83 -5.22 -9.22
CA SER A 9 11.28 -6.55 -9.01
C SER A 9 12.05 -7.62 -9.78
N ALA A 10 12.01 -8.85 -9.28
CA ALA A 10 12.57 -10.00 -9.97
C ALA A 10 11.87 -10.21 -11.33
N SER A 11 12.63 -10.52 -12.38
CA SER A 11 12.12 -10.67 -13.75
C SER A 11 11.13 -11.82 -13.90
N ASP A 12 11.20 -12.83 -13.03
CA ASP A 12 10.28 -13.98 -12.99
C ASP A 12 9.00 -13.70 -12.18
N LEU A 13 8.88 -12.52 -11.55
CA LEU A 13 7.65 -12.08 -10.90
C LEU A 13 6.65 -11.52 -11.93
N THR A 14 6.34 -12.32 -12.95
CA THR A 14 5.32 -11.98 -13.95
C THR A 14 3.93 -12.02 -13.33
N VAL A 15 2.96 -11.32 -13.94
CA VAL A 15 1.55 -11.34 -13.49
C VAL A 15 1.04 -12.78 -13.37
N LYS A 16 1.28 -13.60 -14.40
CA LYS A 16 0.84 -15.01 -14.39
C LYS A 16 1.50 -15.81 -13.27
N ASN A 17 2.82 -15.72 -13.12
CA ASN A 17 3.53 -16.47 -12.09
C ASN A 17 3.09 -16.07 -10.68
N ALA A 18 2.87 -14.78 -10.45
CA ALA A 18 2.36 -14.29 -9.17
C ALA A 18 0.96 -14.85 -8.83
N MET A 19 0.05 -14.93 -9.81
CA MET A 19 -1.27 -15.54 -9.63
C MET A 19 -1.18 -17.03 -9.33
N ASP A 20 -0.35 -17.77 -10.09
CA ASP A 20 -0.13 -19.21 -9.89
C ASP A 20 0.41 -19.51 -8.48
N ILE A 21 1.32 -18.67 -7.98
CA ILE A 21 1.88 -18.80 -6.62
C ILE A 21 0.81 -18.48 -5.56
N ALA A 22 0.07 -17.39 -5.75
CA ALA A 22 -0.98 -16.99 -4.81
C ALA A 22 -2.07 -18.08 -4.68
N GLU A 23 -2.45 -18.71 -5.79
CA GLU A 23 -3.39 -19.85 -5.78
C GLU A 23 -2.82 -21.07 -5.04
N LYS A 24 -1.54 -21.42 -5.29
CA LYS A 24 -0.85 -22.52 -4.59
C LYS A 24 -0.74 -22.28 -3.09
N LEU A 25 -0.57 -21.02 -2.67
CA LEU A 25 -0.54 -20.61 -1.27
C LEU A 25 -1.95 -20.56 -0.63
N GLY A 26 -3.01 -20.75 -1.40
CA GLY A 26 -4.38 -20.69 -0.91
C GLY A 26 -4.84 -19.28 -0.55
N LEU A 27 -4.25 -18.25 -1.14
CA LEU A 27 -4.71 -16.88 -0.96
C LEU A 27 -6.10 -16.72 -1.58
N ARG A 28 -6.97 -15.95 -0.95
CA ARG A 28 -8.30 -15.66 -1.47
C ARG A 28 -8.34 -14.45 -2.38
N THR A 29 -7.41 -13.54 -2.18
CA THR A 29 -7.32 -12.28 -2.91
C THR A 29 -5.86 -11.92 -3.12
N LEU A 30 -5.54 -11.47 -4.32
CA LEU A 30 -4.25 -10.89 -4.67
C LEU A 30 -4.46 -9.51 -5.27
N ALA A 31 -3.79 -8.50 -4.71
CA ALA A 31 -3.78 -7.16 -5.27
C ALA A 31 -2.43 -6.89 -5.95
N PHE A 32 -2.48 -6.61 -7.24
CA PHE A 32 -1.35 -6.05 -7.97
C PHE A 32 -1.36 -4.54 -7.79
N THR A 33 -0.30 -3.97 -7.25
CA THR A 33 -0.18 -2.55 -6.91
C THR A 33 1.18 -2.04 -7.33
N GLU A 34 1.40 -2.01 -8.65
CA GLU A 34 2.68 -1.62 -9.24
C GLU A 34 3.01 -0.16 -8.99
N HIS A 35 4.28 0.16 -8.84
CA HIS A 35 4.74 1.55 -8.73
C HIS A 35 4.36 2.34 -9.98
N VAL A 36 3.53 3.37 -9.83
CA VAL A 36 3.10 4.22 -10.92
C VAL A 36 3.65 5.63 -10.79
N ARG A 37 3.87 6.27 -11.93
CA ARG A 37 4.16 7.70 -12.07
C ARG A 37 3.28 8.29 -13.17
N ARG A 38 3.07 9.58 -13.17
CA ARG A 38 2.38 10.27 -14.28
C ARG A 38 3.04 10.03 -15.64
N SER A 39 4.33 9.72 -15.66
CA SER A 39 5.12 9.38 -16.85
C SER A 39 5.13 7.89 -17.22
N SER A 40 4.46 7.02 -16.47
CA SER A 40 4.47 5.57 -16.73
C SER A 40 3.72 5.23 -18.02
N THR A 41 4.43 4.69 -19.00
CA THR A 41 3.87 4.34 -20.33
C THR A 41 3.39 2.89 -20.43
N TRP A 42 3.81 2.03 -19.52
CA TRP A 42 3.51 0.59 -19.47
C TRP A 42 2.11 0.27 -18.91
N VAL A 43 1.44 1.22 -18.30
CA VAL A 43 0.17 1.00 -17.57
C VAL A 43 -0.90 0.29 -18.40
N PRO A 44 -1.15 0.63 -19.69
CA PRO A 44 -2.16 -0.08 -20.48
C PRO A 44 -1.86 -1.56 -20.66
N GLN A 45 -0.59 -1.93 -20.89
CA GLN A 45 -0.18 -3.33 -21.04
C GLN A 45 -0.34 -4.10 -19.73
N TYR A 46 0.05 -3.51 -18.61
CA TYR A 46 -0.11 -4.07 -17.27
C TYR A 46 -1.57 -4.39 -16.96
N ILE A 47 -2.46 -3.44 -17.18
CA ILE A 47 -3.91 -3.63 -16.97
C ILE A 47 -4.45 -4.76 -17.84
N GLN A 48 -4.07 -4.76 -19.12
CA GLN A 48 -4.51 -5.78 -20.07
C GLN A 48 -4.02 -7.19 -19.69
N GLU A 49 -2.77 -7.31 -19.26
CA GLU A 49 -2.19 -8.60 -18.82
C GLU A 49 -2.90 -9.12 -17.57
N ILE A 50 -3.13 -8.26 -16.56
CA ILE A 50 -3.88 -8.66 -15.36
C ILE A 50 -5.29 -9.11 -15.75
N LYS A 51 -5.99 -8.36 -16.58
CA LYS A 51 -7.34 -8.70 -17.02
C LYS A 51 -7.37 -10.07 -17.70
N LEU A 52 -6.45 -10.32 -18.63
CA LEU A 52 -6.36 -11.59 -19.37
C LEU A 52 -6.19 -12.78 -18.42
N HIS A 53 -5.29 -12.69 -17.45
CA HIS A 53 -5.02 -13.78 -16.53
C HIS A 53 -6.06 -13.90 -15.41
N SER A 54 -6.71 -12.79 -15.02
CA SER A 54 -7.75 -12.81 -13.97
C SER A 54 -9.01 -13.58 -14.38
N GLU A 55 -9.31 -13.63 -15.68
CA GLU A 55 -10.47 -14.39 -16.21
C GLU A 55 -10.33 -15.91 -15.97
N LEU A 56 -9.10 -16.40 -15.79
CA LEU A 56 -8.78 -17.80 -15.54
C LEU A 56 -8.42 -18.09 -14.08
N SER A 57 -8.33 -17.07 -13.26
CA SER A 57 -7.90 -17.19 -11.86
C SER A 57 -9.03 -17.67 -10.95
N ARG A 58 -8.69 -18.51 -9.95
CA ARG A 58 -9.62 -19.01 -8.93
C ARG A 58 -9.71 -18.09 -7.71
N ILE A 59 -8.86 -17.10 -7.64
CA ILE A 59 -8.82 -16.11 -6.55
C ILE A 59 -9.27 -14.74 -7.05
N ASN A 60 -9.71 -13.89 -6.13
CA ASN A 60 -10.08 -12.53 -6.46
C ASN A 60 -8.82 -11.70 -6.78
N ILE A 61 -8.78 -11.11 -7.97
CA ILE A 61 -7.67 -10.28 -8.42
C ILE A 61 -8.09 -8.82 -8.39
N ILE A 62 -7.29 -8.00 -7.74
CA ILE A 62 -7.49 -6.55 -7.68
C ILE A 62 -6.35 -5.88 -8.46
N THR A 63 -6.74 -5.08 -9.45
CA THR A 63 -5.80 -4.20 -10.17
C THR A 63 -5.71 -2.87 -9.45
N GLY A 64 -4.50 -2.42 -9.18
CA GLY A 64 -4.25 -1.15 -8.51
C GLY A 64 -2.83 -0.66 -8.76
N PHE A 65 -2.49 0.42 -8.08
CA PHE A 65 -1.18 1.06 -8.19
C PHE A 65 -0.69 1.52 -6.83
N GLU A 66 0.62 1.54 -6.66
CA GLU A 66 1.26 2.25 -5.59
C GLU A 66 1.83 3.57 -6.13
N ALA A 67 1.22 4.67 -5.67
CA ALA A 67 1.56 6.02 -6.10
C ALA A 67 2.37 6.74 -5.01
N LYS A 68 3.42 7.43 -5.45
CA LYS A 68 4.25 8.25 -4.56
C LYS A 68 3.48 9.47 -4.06
N ILE A 69 3.53 9.73 -2.77
CA ILE A 69 3.06 10.98 -2.16
C ILE A 69 4.07 12.09 -2.50
N LEU A 70 3.58 13.21 -3.05
CA LEU A 70 4.37 14.38 -3.38
C LEU A 70 4.36 15.41 -2.23
N PRO A 71 5.30 16.37 -2.18
CA PRO A 71 5.41 17.34 -1.08
C PRO A 71 4.17 18.20 -0.84
N ASP A 72 3.37 18.41 -1.88
CA ASP A 72 2.11 19.16 -1.83
C ASP A 72 0.90 18.29 -1.42
N GLY A 73 1.12 16.99 -1.19
CA GLY A 73 0.10 16.00 -0.83
C GLY A 73 -0.66 15.41 -2.01
N SER A 74 -0.34 15.79 -3.25
CA SER A 74 -0.82 15.10 -4.44
C SER A 74 -0.10 13.75 -4.60
N ILE A 75 -0.65 12.87 -5.45
CA ILE A 75 -0.04 11.60 -5.79
C ILE A 75 0.56 11.63 -7.20
N ASP A 76 1.67 10.90 -7.40
CA ASP A 76 2.32 10.78 -8.71
C ASP A 76 1.63 9.70 -9.57
N CYS A 77 0.36 9.96 -9.90
CA CYS A 77 -0.46 9.10 -10.74
C CYS A 77 -1.32 9.95 -11.67
N LEU A 78 -1.64 9.46 -12.86
CA LEU A 78 -2.62 10.11 -13.75
C LEU A 78 -4.03 9.92 -13.19
N GLU A 79 -4.84 10.97 -13.25
CA GLU A 79 -6.19 11.05 -12.67
C GLU A 79 -7.15 9.97 -13.22
N ASN A 80 -7.05 9.65 -14.51
CA ASN A 80 -7.86 8.58 -15.11
C ASN A 80 -7.56 7.20 -14.51
N TYR A 81 -6.35 6.96 -14.02
CA TYR A 81 -6.00 5.71 -13.35
C TYR A 81 -6.36 5.76 -11.86
N SER A 82 -6.08 6.87 -11.16
CA SER A 82 -6.40 6.98 -9.73
C SER A 82 -7.89 6.90 -9.45
N ARG A 83 -8.74 7.38 -10.35
CA ARG A 83 -10.20 7.29 -10.21
C ARG A 83 -10.79 5.94 -10.59
N THR A 84 -10.04 5.10 -11.31
CA THR A 84 -10.55 3.84 -11.85
C THR A 84 -10.06 2.63 -11.07
N TYR A 85 -8.84 2.70 -10.55
CA TYR A 85 -8.14 1.56 -9.91
C TYR A 85 -7.84 1.83 -8.45
N MET A 86 -7.60 0.77 -7.69
CA MET A 86 -7.21 0.90 -6.29
C MET A 86 -5.85 1.59 -6.17
N ILE A 87 -5.77 2.61 -5.33
CA ILE A 87 -4.54 3.36 -5.07
C ILE A 87 -4.05 3.14 -3.64
N ILE A 88 -2.81 2.67 -3.55
CA ILE A 88 -1.99 2.77 -2.35
C ILE A 88 -1.13 4.02 -2.50
N ALA A 89 -1.16 4.92 -1.53
CA ALA A 89 -0.30 6.10 -1.51
C ALA A 89 0.79 5.94 -0.46
N SER A 90 2.05 6.08 -0.88
CA SER A 90 3.22 5.82 -0.03
C SER A 90 4.31 6.89 -0.19
N PHE A 91 5.06 7.11 0.87
CA PHE A 91 6.25 7.95 0.79
C PHE A 91 7.42 7.15 0.22
N HIS A 92 7.87 7.52 -0.99
CA HIS A 92 9.06 6.97 -1.64
C HIS A 92 10.20 7.99 -1.73
N THR A 93 10.07 9.09 -1.01
CA THR A 93 11.09 10.14 -0.88
C THR A 93 11.23 10.49 0.57
N PHE A 94 12.45 10.68 0.97
CA PHE A 94 12.79 11.17 2.30
C PHE A 94 12.33 12.63 2.48
N TYR A 95 11.52 12.87 3.52
CA TYR A 95 11.05 14.20 3.92
C TYR A 95 11.57 14.50 5.33
N PRO A 96 12.68 15.23 5.47
CA PRO A 96 13.27 15.52 6.78
C PRO A 96 12.46 16.53 7.60
N ASP A 97 11.65 17.36 6.93
CA ASP A 97 10.80 18.35 7.59
C ASP A 97 9.46 17.72 7.98
N LYS A 98 9.19 17.66 9.28
CA LYS A 98 7.96 17.12 9.86
C LYS A 98 6.70 17.84 9.35
N LYS A 99 6.75 19.16 9.15
CA LYS A 99 5.59 19.94 8.70
C LYS A 99 5.23 19.59 7.25
N ILE A 100 6.25 19.45 6.39
CA ILE A 100 6.06 19.05 4.99
C ILE A 100 5.47 17.65 4.95
N TRP A 101 6.07 16.70 5.69
CA TRP A 101 5.60 15.32 5.75
C TRP A 101 4.16 15.21 6.25
N MET A 102 3.83 15.83 7.38
CA MET A 102 2.47 15.82 7.95
C MET A 102 1.46 16.48 7.02
N ASN A 103 1.79 17.64 6.43
CA ASN A 103 0.90 18.33 5.51
C ASN A 103 0.64 17.50 4.25
N ALA A 104 1.68 16.89 3.68
CA ALA A 104 1.54 15.98 2.54
C ALA A 104 0.65 14.78 2.87
N LEU A 105 0.89 14.13 4.02
CA LEU A 105 0.10 12.99 4.46
C LEU A 105 -1.38 13.35 4.68
N VAL A 106 -1.66 14.45 5.40
CA VAL A 106 -3.04 14.88 5.67
C VAL A 106 -3.79 15.12 4.36
N LYS A 107 -3.20 15.85 3.42
CA LYS A 107 -3.82 16.09 2.12
C LYS A 107 -4.02 14.81 1.29
N THR A 108 -3.06 13.86 1.41
CA THR A 108 -3.20 12.54 0.76
C THR A 108 -4.35 11.75 1.39
N VAL A 109 -4.52 11.79 2.71
CA VAL A 109 -5.64 11.16 3.40
C VAL A 109 -6.98 11.78 2.96
N GLU A 110 -7.03 13.09 2.76
CA GLU A 110 -8.21 13.82 2.28
C GLU A 110 -8.49 13.61 0.77
N ASN A 111 -7.54 13.04 0.01
CA ASN A 111 -7.72 12.79 -1.42
C ASN A 111 -8.70 11.61 -1.65
N PRO A 112 -9.86 11.82 -2.33
CA PRO A 112 -10.85 10.77 -2.56
C PRO A 112 -10.36 9.62 -3.45
N ASP A 113 -9.36 9.88 -4.30
CA ASP A 113 -8.79 8.88 -5.20
C ASP A 113 -7.85 7.88 -4.49
N VAL A 114 -7.41 8.18 -3.26
CA VAL A 114 -6.56 7.29 -2.46
C VAL A 114 -7.41 6.34 -1.63
N ASN A 115 -7.12 5.06 -1.66
CA ASN A 115 -7.83 4.03 -0.91
C ASN A 115 -7.05 3.57 0.34
N ILE A 116 -5.74 3.41 0.19
CA ILE A 116 -4.87 2.82 1.21
C ILE A 116 -3.66 3.73 1.43
N ILE A 117 -3.27 3.92 2.68
CA ILE A 117 -1.99 4.54 3.03
C ILE A 117 -0.98 3.42 3.27
N GLY A 118 0.04 3.34 2.41
CA GLY A 118 1.04 2.27 2.41
C GLY A 118 2.22 2.57 3.35
N HIS A 119 2.81 1.51 3.90
CA HIS A 119 3.99 1.47 4.80
C HIS A 119 4.22 2.73 5.65
N LEU A 120 3.16 3.16 6.33
CA LEU A 120 3.07 4.44 7.02
C LEU A 120 3.99 4.51 8.24
N ALA A 121 5.02 5.32 8.15
CA ALA A 121 5.78 5.90 9.28
C ALA A 121 6.73 6.97 8.74
N PRO A 122 7.15 7.95 9.57
CA PRO A 122 8.22 8.84 9.20
C PRO A 122 9.56 8.09 9.18
N GLU A 123 10.44 8.46 8.27
CA GLU A 123 11.82 8.02 8.33
C GLU A 123 12.55 8.82 9.40
N GLN A 124 13.23 8.19 10.27
CA GLN A 124 14.10 8.45 11.43
C GLN A 124 14.51 9.91 11.84
N THR A 125 14.04 10.97 11.20
CA THR A 125 14.45 12.36 11.51
C THR A 125 13.56 13.07 12.51
N PHE A 126 12.35 12.57 12.71
CA PHE A 126 11.38 13.09 13.68
C PHE A 126 10.45 11.98 14.17
N THR A 127 9.81 12.24 15.28
CA THR A 127 8.75 11.39 15.83
C THR A 127 7.44 12.17 15.89
N LEU A 128 6.33 11.45 15.88
CA LEU A 128 5.02 12.02 16.18
C LEU A 128 4.71 11.82 17.68
N SER A 129 4.11 12.83 18.27
CA SER A 129 3.51 12.70 19.59
C SER A 129 2.23 11.85 19.51
N ILE A 130 1.81 11.28 20.62
CA ILE A 130 0.56 10.51 20.71
C ILE A 130 -0.62 11.33 20.17
N ARG A 131 -0.72 12.62 20.51
CA ARG A 131 -1.80 13.51 20.02
C ARG A 131 -1.78 13.68 18.51
N GLU A 132 -0.60 13.73 17.87
CA GLU A 132 -0.50 13.82 16.42
C GLU A 132 -0.93 12.51 15.76
N ILE A 133 -0.58 11.36 16.33
CA ILE A 133 -0.98 10.03 15.86
C ILE A 133 -2.51 9.86 16.01
N GLU A 134 -3.08 10.25 17.13
CA GLU A 134 -4.53 10.23 17.36
C GLU A 134 -5.29 11.13 16.36
N SER A 135 -4.78 12.34 16.12
CA SER A 135 -5.34 13.27 15.14
C SER A 135 -5.29 12.69 13.72
N LEU A 136 -4.18 12.05 13.37
CA LEU A 136 -4.01 11.37 12.08
C LEU A 136 -5.00 10.20 11.95
N ALA A 137 -5.14 9.38 13.00
CA ALA A 137 -6.10 8.27 13.04
C ALA A 137 -7.53 8.74 12.80
N SER A 138 -7.93 9.84 13.46
CA SER A 138 -9.26 10.42 13.26
C SER A 138 -9.48 10.85 11.81
N LYS A 139 -8.50 11.51 11.19
CA LYS A 139 -8.57 11.91 9.78
C LYS A 139 -8.66 10.71 8.82
N ILE A 140 -7.90 9.66 9.10
CA ILE A 140 -7.94 8.40 8.32
C ILE A 140 -9.34 7.79 8.36
N VAL A 141 -9.98 7.76 9.54
CA VAL A 141 -11.35 7.24 9.71
C VAL A 141 -12.38 8.14 9.04
N GLU A 142 -12.31 9.46 9.25
CA GLU A 142 -13.20 10.46 8.65
C GLU A 142 -13.21 10.40 7.11
N ASN A 143 -12.06 10.07 6.51
CA ASN A 143 -11.91 9.95 5.06
C ASN A 143 -11.99 8.49 4.56
N GLU A 144 -12.44 7.56 5.41
CA GLU A 144 -12.65 6.13 5.09
C GLU A 144 -11.41 5.43 4.51
N LYS A 145 -10.19 5.89 4.85
CA LYS A 145 -8.97 5.28 4.38
C LYS A 145 -8.62 4.03 5.17
N VAL A 146 -7.89 3.15 4.51
CA VAL A 146 -7.31 1.93 5.10
C VAL A 146 -5.82 2.14 5.29
N VAL A 147 -5.24 1.58 6.35
CA VAL A 147 -3.79 1.58 6.55
C VAL A 147 -3.23 0.20 6.24
N GLU A 148 -2.15 0.17 5.49
CA GLU A 148 -1.43 -1.06 5.19
C GLU A 148 -0.54 -1.46 6.38
N ILE A 149 -0.65 -2.72 6.84
CA ILE A 149 0.39 -3.35 7.65
C ILE A 149 1.35 -4.05 6.69
N ASN A 150 2.51 -3.44 6.49
CA ASN A 150 3.46 -3.81 5.45
C ASN A 150 4.54 -4.75 5.98
N ALA A 151 4.69 -5.91 5.35
CA ALA A 151 5.62 -6.95 5.79
C ALA A 151 7.08 -6.66 5.45
N LYS A 152 7.35 -5.94 4.37
CA LYS A 152 8.70 -5.60 3.93
C LYS A 152 9.37 -4.60 4.86
N TYR A 153 8.63 -3.56 5.25
CA TYR A 153 9.14 -2.47 6.08
C TYR A 153 8.79 -2.60 7.56
N HIS A 154 7.98 -3.59 7.95
CA HIS A 154 7.47 -3.74 9.32
C HIS A 154 6.79 -2.44 9.81
N ARG A 155 5.80 -1.96 9.06
CA ARG A 155 5.13 -0.66 9.27
C ARG A 155 3.59 -0.82 9.27
N PRO A 156 2.85 0.06 9.96
CA PRO A 156 3.31 1.08 10.91
C PRO A 156 3.88 0.47 12.18
N PRO A 157 4.52 1.28 13.07
CA PRO A 157 4.95 0.82 14.40
C PRO A 157 3.79 0.26 15.22
N GLY A 158 4.06 -0.71 16.11
CA GLY A 158 3.02 -1.37 16.88
C GLY A 158 2.23 -0.44 17.81
N ASP A 159 2.88 0.57 18.39
CA ASP A 159 2.24 1.63 19.17
C ASP A 159 1.26 2.48 18.34
N TRP A 160 1.56 2.73 17.06
CA TRP A 160 0.63 3.40 16.15
C TRP A 160 -0.56 2.52 15.82
N ILE A 161 -0.35 1.21 15.61
CA ILE A 161 -1.43 0.26 15.34
C ILE A 161 -2.40 0.22 16.51
N LEU A 162 -1.93 0.23 17.75
CA LEU A 162 -2.79 0.30 18.95
C LEU A 162 -3.67 1.55 18.91
N ILE A 163 -3.07 2.73 18.74
CA ILE A 163 -3.81 4.00 18.70
C ILE A 163 -4.80 4.03 17.51
N PHE A 164 -4.36 3.59 16.34
CA PHE A 164 -5.19 3.54 15.13
C PHE A 164 -6.40 2.62 15.32
N LYS A 165 -6.19 1.46 15.91
CA LYS A 165 -7.25 0.51 16.23
C LYS A 165 -8.26 1.09 17.20
N ASP A 166 -7.82 1.71 18.30
CA ASP A 166 -8.69 2.36 19.28
C ASP A 166 -9.55 3.47 18.66
N LYS A 167 -9.06 4.12 17.60
CA LYS A 167 -9.82 5.12 16.83
C LYS A 167 -10.68 4.52 15.71
N GLY A 168 -10.63 3.21 15.47
CA GLY A 168 -11.43 2.52 14.46
C GLY A 168 -10.85 2.50 13.06
N VAL A 169 -9.53 2.75 12.89
CA VAL A 169 -8.84 2.62 11.61
C VAL A 169 -8.88 1.18 11.13
N LYS A 170 -9.20 0.98 9.86
CA LYS A 170 -9.19 -0.34 9.21
C LYS A 170 -7.82 -0.65 8.65
N PHE A 171 -7.43 -1.94 8.71
CA PHE A 171 -6.13 -2.41 8.21
C PHE A 171 -6.27 -3.41 7.06
N ARG A 172 -5.24 -3.46 6.22
CA ARG A 172 -5.00 -4.51 5.23
C ARG A 172 -3.54 -4.94 5.30
N LEU A 173 -3.29 -6.22 5.02
CA LEU A 173 -1.93 -6.75 4.96
C LEU A 173 -1.34 -6.51 3.56
N GLY A 174 -0.11 -6.04 3.50
CA GLY A 174 0.69 -5.93 2.29
C GLY A 174 1.99 -6.72 2.45
N SER A 175 2.26 -7.68 1.55
CA SER A 175 3.57 -8.34 1.50
C SER A 175 4.64 -7.44 0.90
N ASP A 176 4.22 -6.49 0.05
CA ASP A 176 5.09 -5.62 -0.73
C ASP A 176 6.16 -6.44 -1.49
N ALA A 177 5.68 -7.58 -2.03
CA ALA A 177 6.52 -8.57 -2.70
C ALA A 177 7.12 -8.01 -3.98
N HIS A 178 8.46 -8.17 -4.12
CA HIS A 178 9.27 -7.84 -5.30
C HIS A 178 9.93 -9.10 -5.88
N SER A 179 9.68 -10.26 -5.25
CA SER A 179 10.10 -11.57 -5.74
C SER A 179 9.02 -12.62 -5.49
N PRO A 180 9.00 -13.73 -6.24
CA PRO A 180 8.06 -14.82 -6.04
C PRO A 180 8.01 -15.36 -4.60
N SER A 181 9.16 -15.44 -3.95
CA SER A 181 9.28 -15.96 -2.58
C SER A 181 8.68 -15.05 -1.49
N GLU A 182 8.41 -13.79 -1.80
CA GLU A 182 7.84 -12.83 -0.85
C GLU A 182 6.32 -12.79 -0.88
N ILE A 183 5.67 -13.43 -1.87
CA ILE A 183 4.21 -13.45 -1.99
C ILE A 183 3.61 -14.14 -0.74
N GLY A 184 2.71 -13.44 -0.06
CA GLY A 184 2.01 -13.98 1.12
C GLY A 184 2.88 -14.18 2.36
N GLN A 185 4.11 -13.66 2.37
CA GLN A 185 5.03 -13.80 3.50
C GLN A 185 4.74 -12.76 4.58
N PHE A 186 3.85 -13.11 5.50
CA PHE A 186 3.45 -12.25 6.63
C PHE A 186 4.08 -12.64 7.97
N GLY A 187 4.95 -13.65 8.00
CA GLY A 187 5.59 -14.13 9.23
C GLY A 187 6.40 -13.05 9.96
N ARG A 188 7.01 -12.12 9.19
CA ARG A 188 7.81 -11.02 9.75
C ARG A 188 6.99 -9.96 10.50
N ILE A 189 5.69 -9.93 10.32
CA ILE A 189 4.76 -8.98 10.96
C ILE A 189 3.70 -9.67 11.81
N SER A 190 3.97 -10.89 12.27
CA SER A 190 3.03 -11.65 13.11
C SER A 190 2.68 -10.92 14.41
N ASP A 191 3.62 -10.19 14.99
CA ASP A 191 3.45 -9.31 16.13
C ASP A 191 2.47 -8.16 15.82
N LEU A 192 2.65 -7.45 14.70
CA LEU A 192 1.78 -6.37 14.27
C LEU A 192 0.36 -6.87 13.95
N ILE A 193 0.26 -8.07 13.35
CA ILE A 193 -1.02 -8.72 13.07
C ILE A 193 -1.75 -9.06 14.38
N SER A 194 -1.04 -9.57 15.39
CA SER A 194 -1.63 -9.83 16.70
C SER A 194 -2.17 -8.54 17.32
N ILE A 195 -1.39 -7.47 17.37
CA ILE A 195 -1.82 -6.17 17.88
C ILE A 195 -3.08 -5.68 17.17
N ALA A 196 -3.16 -5.85 15.84
CA ALA A 196 -4.32 -5.40 15.07
C ALA A 196 -5.57 -6.27 15.30
N LYS A 197 -5.42 -7.56 15.69
CA LYS A 197 -6.52 -8.51 15.90
C LYS A 197 -7.05 -8.55 17.33
N ASP A 198 -6.16 -8.42 18.32
CA ASP A 198 -6.50 -8.59 19.75
C ASP A 198 -7.37 -7.41 20.22
N GLY A 199 -8.70 -7.56 20.09
CA GLY A 199 -9.72 -6.61 20.49
C GLY A 199 -11.12 -7.04 20.12
#